data_35822ce51532317157a9ae43659fde11
#
_entry.id   35822ce51532317157a9ae43659fde11
#
_cell.length_a   1.000
_cell.length_b   1.000
_cell.length_c   1.000
_cell.angle_alpha   90.00
_cell.angle_beta   90.00
_cell.angle_gamma   90.00
#
_symmetry.space_group_name_H-M   'P 1'
#
loop_
_entity.id
_entity.type
_entity.pdbx_description
1 polymer ?
#
loop_
_entity_poly.entity_id
_entity_poly.type
_entity_poly.pdbx_seq_one_letter_code
_entity_poly.pdbx_strand_id
1 'polypeptide(L)'
;VCFIYGMRQIEAAYASFKSSYLSVDDDWNSSMDLDQRYDIYVCGSDQIWSPILPKQDYYYAGFTEKKKVAYAPSIGQRDCSEEWSEWVKPLLDRFSVREEEGAALLRRFMDKPVDVVLDPTLLLSSEDWEKLVDVSPEDSSPYVLCYFLTYNQVYLDYVRAFARER
;
A
#
# COMPACT_ATOMS: atom_id res chain seq x y z
N VAL A 1 13.77 13.45 22.02
CA VAL A 1 14.55 12.20 21.87
C VAL A 1 14.08 11.52 20.62
N CYS A 2 14.92 11.41 19.61
CA CYS A 2 14.58 10.74 18.35
C CYS A 2 14.78 9.24 18.57
N PHE A 3 13.69 8.47 18.62
CA PHE A 3 13.78 7.01 18.62
C PHE A 3 13.92 6.54 17.18
N ILE A 4 15.12 6.13 16.80
CA ILE A 4 15.31 5.31 15.61
C ILE A 4 15.05 3.88 16.06
N TYR A 5 13.86 3.36 15.80
CA TYR A 5 13.64 1.92 15.93
C TYR A 5 14.59 1.22 14.95
N GLY A 6 15.43 0.35 15.47
CA GLY A 6 16.32 -0.44 14.62
C GLY A 6 15.50 -1.30 13.65
N MET A 7 15.98 -1.49 12.43
CA MET A 7 15.31 -2.29 11.40
C MET A 7 14.84 -3.66 11.92
N ARG A 8 15.61 -4.32 12.77
CA ARG A 8 15.26 -5.60 13.39
C ARG A 8 13.98 -5.58 14.25
N GLN A 9 13.72 -4.47 14.93
CA GLN A 9 12.51 -4.32 15.75
C GLN A 9 11.29 -4.13 14.86
N ILE A 10 11.44 -3.38 13.77
CA ILE A 10 10.39 -3.19 12.76
C ILE A 10 10.08 -4.52 12.07
N GLU A 11 11.09 -5.28 11.69
CA GLU A 11 10.93 -6.61 11.08
C GLU A 11 10.21 -7.58 12.01
N ALA A 12 10.58 -7.61 13.28
CA ALA A 12 9.92 -8.47 14.28
C ALA A 12 8.47 -8.08 14.51
N ALA A 13 8.17 -6.78 14.64
CA ALA A 13 6.80 -6.28 14.78
C ALA A 13 5.96 -6.59 13.54
N TYR A 14 6.53 -6.41 12.35
CA TYR A 14 5.85 -6.73 11.10
C TYR A 14 5.58 -8.23 10.95
N ALA A 15 6.54 -9.08 11.29
CA ALA A 15 6.37 -10.53 11.28
C ALA A 15 5.29 -10.99 12.26
N SER A 16 5.26 -10.41 13.47
CA SER A 16 4.24 -10.66 14.48
C SER A 16 2.85 -10.25 14.00
N PHE A 17 2.72 -9.06 13.42
CA PHE A 17 1.46 -8.59 12.84
C PHE A 17 1.00 -9.53 11.72
N LYS A 18 1.89 -9.86 10.78
CA LYS A 18 1.58 -10.75 9.66
C LYS A 18 1.05 -12.10 10.16
N SER A 19 1.72 -12.72 11.13
CA SER A 19 1.32 -14.03 11.66
C SER A 19 0.01 -13.99 12.46
N SER A 20 -0.32 -12.86 13.08
CA SER A 20 -1.49 -12.73 13.96
C SER A 20 -2.77 -12.35 13.20
N TYR A 21 -2.65 -11.59 12.11
CA TYR A 21 -3.81 -10.97 11.45
C TYR A 21 -3.96 -11.33 9.98
N LEU A 22 -2.92 -11.86 9.33
CA LEU A 22 -2.99 -12.19 7.91
C LEU A 22 -2.95 -13.71 7.71
N SER A 23 -3.89 -14.22 6.93
CA SER A 23 -3.79 -15.57 6.38
C SER A 23 -3.00 -15.51 5.07
N VAL A 24 -1.73 -15.84 5.14
CA VAL A 24 -0.84 -15.80 3.98
C VAL A 24 -0.65 -17.21 3.44
N ASP A 25 -0.93 -17.38 2.16
CA ASP A 25 -0.64 -18.61 1.44
C ASP A 25 0.73 -18.49 0.79
N ASP A 26 1.74 -19.02 1.45
CA ASP A 26 3.14 -19.02 0.98
C ASP A 26 3.50 -20.34 0.23
N ASP A 27 2.58 -21.32 0.15
CA ASP A 27 2.83 -22.67 -0.35
C ASP A 27 2.65 -22.83 -1.87
N TRP A 28 2.46 -21.73 -2.59
CA TRP A 28 2.28 -21.80 -4.04
C TRP A 28 3.62 -21.95 -4.78
N ASN A 29 3.65 -22.86 -5.74
CA ASN A 29 4.85 -23.13 -6.54
C ASN A 29 4.80 -22.54 -7.94
N SER A 30 3.61 -22.14 -8.39
CA SER A 30 3.40 -21.53 -9.71
C SER A 30 2.09 -20.73 -9.76
N SER A 31 1.97 -19.85 -10.72
CA SER A 31 0.72 -19.12 -11.00
C SER A 31 -0.45 -20.06 -11.32
N MET A 32 -0.16 -21.23 -11.93
CA MET A 32 -1.17 -22.25 -12.23
C MET A 32 -1.72 -22.88 -10.94
N ASP A 33 -0.89 -23.06 -9.92
CA ASP A 33 -1.32 -23.57 -8.62
C ASP A 33 -2.26 -22.57 -7.92
N LEU A 34 -1.92 -21.28 -7.94
CA LEU A 34 -2.80 -20.22 -7.44
C LEU A 34 -4.15 -20.23 -8.17
N ASP A 35 -4.13 -20.39 -9.48
CA ASP A 35 -5.35 -20.40 -10.30
C ASP A 35 -6.30 -21.55 -9.98
N GLN A 36 -5.80 -22.65 -9.46
CA GLN A 36 -6.63 -23.76 -8.98
C GLN A 36 -7.25 -23.51 -7.60
N ARG A 37 -6.63 -22.66 -6.78
CA ARG A 37 -7.04 -22.43 -5.39
C ARG A 37 -8.07 -21.32 -5.22
N TYR A 38 -8.06 -20.31 -6.08
CA TYR A 38 -8.88 -19.11 -5.91
C TYR A 38 -9.76 -18.83 -7.12
N ASP A 39 -10.95 -18.28 -6.88
CA ASP A 39 -11.94 -17.94 -7.91
C ASP A 39 -11.92 -16.46 -8.29
N ILE A 40 -11.39 -15.61 -7.42
CA ILE A 40 -11.33 -14.15 -7.59
C ILE A 40 -9.98 -13.66 -7.08
N TYR A 41 -9.38 -12.75 -7.84
CA TYR A 41 -8.14 -12.08 -7.49
C TYR A 41 -8.38 -10.60 -7.23
N VAL A 42 -7.85 -10.10 -6.12
CA VAL A 42 -7.93 -8.69 -5.74
C VAL A 42 -6.52 -8.11 -5.78
N CYS A 43 -6.28 -7.14 -6.67
CA CYS A 43 -5.03 -6.41 -6.76
C CYS A 43 -5.11 -5.13 -5.94
N GLY A 44 -4.19 -4.92 -5.02
CA GLY A 44 -4.13 -3.73 -4.17
C GLY A 44 -4.08 -4.07 -2.69
N SER A 45 -3.95 -3.09 -1.78
CA SER A 45 -3.78 -1.68 -2.17
C SER A 45 -2.29 -1.35 -2.47
N ASP A 46 -1.73 -0.35 -1.83
CA ASP A 46 -0.38 0.15 -1.99
C ASP A 46 0.00 0.61 -3.41
N GLN A 47 1.22 1.13 -3.58
CA GLN A 47 1.73 1.72 -4.83
C GLN A 47 2.20 0.66 -5.84
N ILE A 48 1.47 -0.45 -5.92
CA ILE A 48 1.82 -1.60 -6.77
C ILE A 48 1.68 -1.32 -8.27
N TRP A 49 0.95 -0.27 -8.65
CA TRP A 49 0.75 0.11 -10.04
C TRP A 49 1.59 1.29 -10.49
N SER A 50 2.66 1.61 -9.75
CA SER A 50 3.57 2.68 -10.14
C SER A 50 4.30 2.35 -11.46
N PRO A 51 4.24 3.24 -12.47
CA PRO A 51 4.93 3.05 -13.76
C PRO A 51 6.46 3.01 -13.65
N ILE A 52 7.01 3.45 -12.54
CA ILE A 52 8.46 3.40 -12.28
C ILE A 52 8.92 2.07 -11.68
N LEU A 53 7.99 1.23 -11.23
CA LEU A 53 8.32 -0.11 -10.75
C LEU A 53 8.43 -1.09 -11.92
N PRO A 54 9.31 -2.11 -11.83
CA PRO A 54 9.34 -3.18 -12.80
C PRO A 54 7.96 -3.86 -12.87
N LYS A 55 7.55 -4.23 -14.07
CA LYS A 55 6.33 -5.02 -14.24
C LYS A 55 6.43 -6.33 -13.46
N GLN A 56 5.41 -6.60 -12.67
CA GLN A 56 5.22 -7.85 -11.96
C GLN A 56 3.82 -8.38 -12.28
N ASP A 57 3.72 -9.51 -12.95
CA ASP A 57 2.44 -10.06 -13.41
C ASP A 57 1.43 -10.28 -12.26
N TYR A 58 1.91 -10.60 -11.06
CA TYR A 58 1.05 -10.78 -9.89
C TYR A 58 0.43 -9.46 -9.38
N TYR A 59 1.04 -8.29 -9.60
CA TYR A 59 0.44 -6.99 -9.25
C TYR A 59 -0.79 -6.67 -10.09
N TYR A 60 -0.89 -7.29 -11.24
CA TYR A 60 -1.98 -7.10 -12.19
C TYR A 60 -2.86 -8.36 -12.36
N ALA A 61 -2.57 -9.42 -11.62
CA ALA A 61 -3.15 -10.75 -11.81
C ALA A 61 -3.11 -11.22 -13.29
N GLY A 62 -2.00 -10.93 -13.98
CA GLY A 62 -1.79 -11.25 -15.40
C GLY A 62 -1.65 -12.74 -15.68
N PHE A 63 -1.51 -13.55 -14.65
CA PHE A 63 -1.34 -15.00 -14.72
C PHE A 63 -2.67 -15.78 -14.82
N THR A 64 -3.81 -15.14 -14.72
CA THR A 64 -5.12 -15.82 -14.67
C THR A 64 -6.14 -15.17 -15.59
N GLU A 65 -7.07 -15.96 -16.08
CA GLU A 65 -8.28 -15.50 -16.79
C GLU A 65 -9.52 -15.43 -15.89
N LYS A 66 -9.38 -15.76 -14.60
CA LYS A 66 -10.47 -15.66 -13.63
C LYS A 66 -10.79 -14.21 -13.30
N LYS A 67 -11.86 -14.01 -12.55
CA LYS A 67 -12.34 -12.68 -12.16
C LYS A 67 -11.26 -11.90 -11.39
N LYS A 68 -11.00 -10.69 -11.85
CA LYS A 68 -9.99 -9.80 -11.28
C LYS A 68 -10.60 -8.45 -10.97
N VAL A 69 -10.27 -7.91 -9.80
CA VAL A 69 -10.68 -6.57 -9.38
C VAL A 69 -9.49 -5.81 -8.81
N ALA A 70 -9.45 -4.51 -9.01
CA ALA A 70 -8.50 -3.65 -8.33
C ALA A 70 -9.20 -2.95 -7.17
N TYR A 71 -8.60 -3.03 -5.98
CA TYR A 71 -9.06 -2.29 -4.82
C TYR A 71 -7.96 -1.36 -4.32
N ALA A 72 -8.13 -0.05 -4.54
CA ALA A 72 -7.28 1.01 -4.04
C ALA A 72 -5.77 0.92 -4.37
N PRO A 73 -5.29 0.29 -5.49
CA PRO A 73 -3.88 0.45 -5.82
C PRO A 73 -3.56 1.91 -6.09
N SER A 74 -2.35 2.33 -5.75
CA SER A 74 -1.82 3.65 -6.06
C SER A 74 -0.93 3.58 -7.30
N ILE A 75 -1.07 4.58 -8.18
CA ILE A 75 -0.18 4.78 -9.32
C ILE A 75 0.98 5.68 -8.92
N GLY A 76 0.72 6.69 -8.10
CA GLY A 76 1.72 7.61 -7.57
C GLY A 76 2.42 8.46 -8.64
N GLN A 77 1.89 8.52 -9.86
CA GLN A 77 2.41 9.30 -10.98
C GLN A 77 1.27 10.02 -11.69
N ARG A 78 1.59 11.18 -12.31
CA ARG A 78 0.62 11.97 -13.09
C ARG A 78 0.63 11.62 -14.58
N ASP A 79 1.62 10.85 -15.00
CA ASP A 79 1.76 10.39 -16.38
C ASP A 79 2.38 9.00 -16.42
N CYS A 80 2.20 8.31 -17.54
CA CYS A 80 2.73 6.97 -17.75
C CYS A 80 3.09 6.76 -19.21
N SER A 81 3.90 5.74 -19.48
CA SER A 81 4.19 5.31 -20.84
C SER A 81 2.98 4.57 -21.45
N GLU A 82 2.90 4.57 -22.78
CA GLU A 82 1.93 3.76 -23.49
C GLU A 82 2.08 2.26 -23.15
N GLU A 83 3.31 1.79 -23.03
CA GLU A 83 3.62 0.42 -22.62
C GLU A 83 2.98 0.06 -21.27
N TRP A 84 3.08 0.95 -20.26
CA TRP A 84 2.44 0.70 -18.98
C TRP A 84 0.92 0.59 -19.10
N SER A 85 0.30 1.43 -19.93
CA SER A 85 -1.14 1.38 -20.14
C SER A 85 -1.60 0.03 -20.70
N GLU A 86 -0.79 -0.61 -21.55
CA GLU A 86 -1.05 -1.93 -22.09
C GLU A 86 -0.97 -3.05 -21.03
N TRP A 87 -0.26 -2.83 -19.94
CA TRP A 87 -0.24 -3.80 -18.83
C TRP A 87 -1.55 -3.80 -18.04
N VAL A 88 -2.18 -2.64 -17.91
CA VAL A 88 -3.37 -2.46 -17.06
C VAL A 88 -4.67 -2.73 -17.80
N LYS A 89 -4.77 -2.33 -19.07
CA LYS A 89 -5.98 -2.42 -19.90
C LYS A 89 -6.66 -3.79 -19.92
N PRO A 90 -5.95 -4.91 -20.14
CA PRO A 90 -6.61 -6.20 -20.38
C PRO A 90 -7.07 -6.90 -19.11
N LEU A 91 -6.66 -6.44 -17.93
CA LEU A 91 -6.52 -7.33 -16.80
C LEU A 91 -7.70 -7.33 -15.83
N LEU A 92 -8.55 -6.31 -15.79
CA LEU A 92 -9.47 -6.19 -14.66
C LEU A 92 -10.92 -6.02 -15.12
N ASP A 93 -11.82 -6.71 -14.40
CA ASP A 93 -13.26 -6.57 -14.58
C ASP A 93 -13.79 -5.26 -13.98
N ARG A 94 -13.19 -4.84 -12.84
CA ARG A 94 -13.48 -3.57 -12.17
C ARG A 94 -12.23 -2.92 -11.66
N PHE A 95 -12.22 -1.59 -11.73
CA PHE A 95 -11.10 -0.75 -11.32
C PHE A 95 -11.51 0.18 -10.20
N SER A 96 -10.73 0.20 -9.13
CA SER A 96 -10.70 1.33 -8.23
C SER A 96 -9.25 1.69 -7.91
N VAL A 97 -9.01 2.95 -7.61
CA VAL A 97 -7.71 3.48 -7.18
C VAL A 97 -7.93 4.38 -5.97
N ARG A 98 -6.87 4.72 -5.25
CA ARG A 98 -7.01 5.57 -4.05
C ARG A 98 -6.80 7.06 -4.31
N GLU A 99 -6.39 7.47 -5.52
CA GLU A 99 -6.16 8.87 -5.87
C GLU A 99 -6.94 9.28 -7.12
N GLU A 100 -7.47 10.50 -7.10
CA GLU A 100 -8.17 11.07 -8.26
C GLU A 100 -7.26 11.25 -9.48
N GLU A 101 -5.98 11.60 -9.24
CA GLU A 101 -4.99 11.68 -10.30
C GLU A 101 -4.76 10.33 -10.99
N GLY A 102 -4.72 9.25 -10.20
CA GLY A 102 -4.62 7.89 -10.73
C GLY A 102 -5.85 7.50 -11.54
N ALA A 103 -7.04 7.84 -11.05
CA ALA A 103 -8.27 7.60 -11.79
C ALA A 103 -8.32 8.40 -13.11
N ALA A 104 -7.94 9.67 -13.07
CA ALA A 104 -7.87 10.51 -14.27
C ALA A 104 -6.87 9.94 -15.30
N LEU A 105 -5.73 9.41 -14.84
CA LEU A 105 -4.76 8.77 -15.70
C LEU A 105 -5.33 7.52 -16.38
N LEU A 106 -5.97 6.63 -15.62
CA LEU A 106 -6.55 5.40 -16.16
C LEU A 106 -7.70 5.68 -17.14
N ARG A 107 -8.57 6.64 -16.85
CA ARG A 107 -9.68 7.05 -17.73
C ARG A 107 -9.21 7.56 -19.11
N ARG A 108 -7.94 7.92 -19.28
CA ARG A 108 -7.36 8.27 -20.60
C ARG A 108 -7.19 7.05 -21.51
N PHE A 109 -7.07 5.87 -20.92
CA PHE A 109 -6.71 4.63 -21.63
C PHE A 109 -7.81 3.57 -21.57
N MET A 110 -8.82 3.75 -20.73
CA MET A 110 -9.84 2.74 -20.47
C MET A 110 -11.24 3.26 -20.74
N ASP A 111 -12.05 2.43 -21.40
CA ASP A 111 -13.49 2.66 -21.54
C ASP A 111 -14.32 2.16 -20.35
N LYS A 112 -13.66 1.60 -19.32
CA LYS A 112 -14.30 1.09 -18.10
C LYS A 112 -14.35 2.18 -17.03
N PRO A 113 -15.39 2.19 -16.17
CA PRO A 113 -15.42 3.10 -15.03
C PRO A 113 -14.27 2.82 -14.07
N VAL A 114 -13.67 3.89 -13.55
CA VAL A 114 -12.63 3.85 -12.54
C VAL A 114 -13.13 4.61 -11.31
N ASP A 115 -13.32 3.90 -10.22
CA ASP A 115 -13.79 4.45 -8.96
C ASP A 115 -12.61 4.95 -8.11
N VAL A 116 -12.82 6.01 -7.34
CA VAL A 116 -11.87 6.45 -6.31
C VAL A 116 -12.39 5.99 -4.97
N VAL A 117 -11.59 5.23 -4.24
CA VAL A 117 -11.95 4.64 -2.96
C VAL A 117 -10.85 4.89 -1.93
N LEU A 118 -11.21 4.78 -0.66
CA LEU A 118 -10.23 4.91 0.42
C LEU A 118 -9.24 3.76 0.43
N ASP A 119 -8.01 4.06 0.85
CA ASP A 119 -7.07 3.01 1.24
C ASP A 119 -7.70 2.11 2.32
N PRO A 120 -7.53 0.78 2.28
CA PRO A 120 -8.15 -0.12 3.25
C PRO A 120 -7.79 0.19 4.70
N THR A 121 -6.64 0.81 4.97
CA THR A 121 -6.26 1.24 6.32
C THR A 121 -7.18 2.32 6.89
N LEU A 122 -7.89 3.05 6.05
CA LEU A 122 -8.85 4.09 6.44
C LEU A 122 -10.28 3.57 6.60
N LEU A 123 -10.52 2.28 6.37
CA LEU A 123 -11.83 1.65 6.58
C LEU A 123 -12.08 1.30 8.05
N LEU A 124 -11.02 1.20 8.84
CA LEU A 124 -11.12 0.98 10.28
C LEU A 124 -11.33 2.30 11.01
N SER A 125 -12.21 2.29 12.00
CA SER A 125 -12.38 3.42 12.91
C SER A 125 -11.19 3.56 13.86
N SER A 126 -11.05 4.71 14.52
CA SER A 126 -10.05 4.90 15.58
C SER A 126 -10.21 3.86 16.70
N GLU A 127 -11.45 3.53 17.06
CA GLU A 127 -11.75 2.53 18.08
C GLU A 127 -11.30 1.11 17.67
N ASP A 128 -11.37 0.77 16.39
CA ASP A 128 -10.88 -0.51 15.90
C ASP A 128 -9.34 -0.55 15.91
N TRP A 129 -8.70 0.55 15.54
CA TRP A 129 -7.25 0.67 15.63
C TRP A 129 -6.76 0.61 17.07
N GLU A 130 -7.42 1.27 18.03
CA GLU A 130 -7.09 1.21 19.45
C GLU A 130 -7.14 -0.21 20.03
N LYS A 131 -8.03 -1.08 19.53
CA LYS A 131 -8.09 -2.50 19.93
C LYS A 131 -6.90 -3.32 19.38
N LEU A 132 -6.32 -2.89 18.27
CA LEU A 132 -5.22 -3.59 17.61
C LEU A 132 -3.85 -3.13 18.11
N VAL A 133 -3.76 -1.89 18.57
CA VAL A 133 -2.52 -1.29 19.04
C VAL A 133 -2.53 -1.33 20.57
N ASP A 134 -1.54 -1.96 21.17
CA ASP A 134 -1.30 -1.83 22.61
C ASP A 134 -0.76 -0.43 22.89
N VAL A 135 -1.68 0.50 23.05
CA VAL A 135 -1.36 1.88 23.45
C VAL A 135 -1.11 1.88 24.94
N SER A 136 0.09 1.49 25.33
CA SER A 136 0.53 1.67 26.72
C SER A 136 0.74 3.16 26.98
N PRO A 137 0.02 3.77 27.93
CA PRO A 137 0.17 5.19 28.23
C PRO A 137 1.43 5.49 29.08
N GLU A 138 2.48 4.69 28.95
CA GLU A 138 3.67 4.78 29.79
C GLU A 138 4.46 6.07 29.62
N ASP A 139 4.28 6.79 28.52
CA ASP A 139 4.92 8.09 28.32
C ASP A 139 3.89 9.15 27.90
N SER A 140 3.36 9.89 28.87
CA SER A 140 2.49 11.04 28.65
C SER A 140 3.26 12.34 28.36
N SER A 141 4.57 12.26 28.17
CA SER A 141 5.40 13.43 27.85
C SER A 141 4.98 14.04 26.51
N PRO A 142 4.97 15.37 26.39
CA PRO A 142 4.76 16.02 25.10
C PRO A 142 5.79 15.55 24.07
N TYR A 143 5.32 15.24 22.86
CA TYR A 143 6.21 14.82 21.78
C TYR A 143 5.87 15.49 20.46
N VAL A 144 6.83 15.52 19.54
CA VAL A 144 6.65 15.93 18.15
C VAL A 144 6.84 14.70 17.28
N LEU A 145 5.77 14.25 16.65
CA LEU A 145 5.83 13.14 15.68
C LEU A 145 6.34 13.67 14.35
N CYS A 146 7.39 13.04 13.84
CA CYS A 146 7.95 13.33 12.53
C CYS A 146 8.06 12.05 11.70
N TYR A 147 7.56 12.11 10.47
CA TYR A 147 7.65 11.01 9.51
C TYR A 147 8.35 11.51 8.26
N PHE A 148 9.54 11.00 7.99
CA PHE A 148 10.33 11.33 6.81
C PHE A 148 10.59 10.07 5.98
N LEU A 149 10.28 10.11 4.71
CA LEU A 149 10.52 8.99 3.78
C LEU A 149 12.01 8.80 3.46
N THR A 150 12.81 9.84 3.65
CA THR A 150 14.26 9.80 3.42
C THR A 150 15.00 10.48 4.56
N TYR A 151 16.21 9.99 4.83
CA TYR A 151 17.09 10.66 5.77
C TYR A 151 17.52 12.02 5.23
N ASN A 152 17.33 13.08 6.03
CA ASN A 152 17.80 14.43 5.73
C ASN A 152 18.21 15.13 7.02
N GLN A 153 19.51 15.44 7.13
CA GLN A 153 20.07 16.06 8.33
C GLN A 153 19.46 17.44 8.61
N VAL A 154 19.18 18.22 7.58
CA VAL A 154 18.57 19.56 7.73
C VAL A 154 17.19 19.46 8.37
N TYR A 155 16.38 18.50 7.96
CA TYR A 155 15.05 18.27 8.56
C TYR A 155 15.18 17.86 10.03
N LEU A 156 16.11 16.98 10.35
CA LEU A 156 16.34 16.54 11.73
C LEU A 156 16.82 17.70 12.63
N ASP A 157 17.68 18.55 12.13
CA ASP A 157 18.19 19.70 12.89
C ASP A 157 17.08 20.73 13.12
N TYR A 158 16.23 20.96 12.12
CA TYR A 158 15.04 21.81 12.28
C TYR A 158 14.07 21.25 13.33
N VAL A 159 13.75 19.97 13.28
CA VAL A 159 12.85 19.34 14.26
C VAL A 159 13.43 19.39 15.67
N ARG A 160 14.73 19.15 15.81
CA ARG A 160 15.41 19.25 17.11
C ARG A 160 15.38 20.67 17.68
N ALA A 161 15.58 21.68 16.84
CA ALA A 161 15.46 23.08 17.25
C ALA A 161 14.02 23.38 17.69
N PHE A 162 13.04 23.03 16.89
CA PHE A 162 11.62 23.22 17.20
C PHE A 162 11.19 22.54 18.51
N ALA A 163 11.64 21.31 18.75
CA ALA A 163 11.31 20.55 19.97
C ALA A 163 11.98 21.10 21.25
N ARG A 164 13.02 21.92 21.13
CA ARG A 164 13.67 22.57 22.28
C ARG A 164 12.97 23.86 22.70
N GLU A 165 12.20 24.46 21.83
CA GLU A 165 11.47 25.71 22.04
C GLU A 165 10.06 25.49 22.62
N ARG A 166 9.63 24.25 22.72
CA ARG A 166 8.30 23.82 23.20
C ARG A 166 8.37 23.04 24.49
#